data_c5f2aa1d4ab93e0b72ac91e058f5b029
#
_entry.id   c5f2aa1d4ab93e0b72ac91e058f5b029
#
_cell.length_a   1.000
_cell.length_b   1.000
_cell.length_c   1.000
_cell.angle_alpha   90.00
_cell.angle_beta   90.00
_cell.angle_gamma   90.00
#
_symmetry.space_group_name_H-M   'P 1'
#
loop_
_entity.id
_entity.type
_entity.pdbx_description
1 polymer ?
#
loop_
_entity_poly.entity_id
_entity_poly.type
_entity_poly.pdbx_seq_one_letter_code
_entity_poly.pdbx_strand_id
1 'polypeptide(L)'
;MSKYAKIKKQAYEGNIQLPKLGLVLFTFGNVSVADHESGVFAIKPSGVAYDELSPEKMVVVDFEGNVIKGDLRPSSDTKTHAVLYRNCSKMGSIVHTHSTYATAWAQSLRDIPNYGTTHADHAIADIPCAPPMDDKMIEGNYEYETGFQIINCLKERHLSYEELEMILVGSHAPFAWGKSMEKAVYNAAVLEELARIAFITEQINPSVARMKASLVNKHFERKHGKSAYYGQ
;
A
#
# COMPACT_ATOMS: atom_id res chain seq x y z
N MET A 1 6.24 -2.50 29.97
CA MET A 1 5.77 -1.83 28.73
C MET A 1 4.36 -2.33 28.41
N SER A 2 3.51 -1.50 27.83
CA SER A 2 2.17 -1.92 27.38
C SER A 2 2.29 -3.06 26.35
N LYS A 3 1.41 -4.06 26.38
CA LYS A 3 1.38 -5.23 25.47
C LYS A 3 1.56 -4.84 24.00
N TYR A 4 1.03 -3.69 23.55
CA TYR A 4 1.05 -3.23 22.17
C TYR A 4 1.98 -2.04 21.91
N ALA A 5 2.89 -1.70 22.83
CA ALA A 5 3.75 -0.51 22.71
C ALA A 5 4.63 -0.54 21.44
N LYS A 6 5.13 -1.72 21.08
CA LYS A 6 5.99 -1.90 19.89
C LYS A 6 5.26 -1.53 18.60
N ILE A 7 4.12 -2.16 18.31
CA ILE A 7 3.38 -1.92 17.07
C ILE A 7 2.80 -0.50 17.00
N LYS A 8 2.38 0.08 18.14
CA LYS A 8 1.94 1.49 18.21
C LYS A 8 3.08 2.45 17.86
N LYS A 9 4.28 2.21 18.39
CA LYS A 9 5.46 3.01 18.08
C LYS A 9 5.81 2.90 16.59
N GLN A 10 5.87 1.70 16.04
CA GLN A 10 6.15 1.47 14.62
C GLN A 10 5.10 2.11 13.70
N ALA A 11 3.80 1.96 14.02
CA ALA A 11 2.74 2.61 13.24
C ALA A 11 2.87 4.13 13.28
N TYR A 12 3.16 4.72 14.44
CA TYR A 12 3.45 6.15 14.57
C TYR A 12 4.64 6.56 13.69
N GLU A 13 5.78 5.87 13.82
CA GLU A 13 7.01 6.16 13.05
C GLU A 13 6.78 6.08 11.53
N GLY A 14 5.98 5.12 11.05
CA GLY A 14 5.59 5.04 9.64
C GLY A 14 4.70 6.21 9.21
N ASN A 15 3.71 6.55 10.02
CA ASN A 15 2.80 7.64 9.70
C ASN A 15 3.52 8.99 9.58
N ILE A 16 4.43 9.34 10.51
CA ILE A 16 5.16 10.62 10.44
C ILE A 16 6.16 10.72 9.29
N GLN A 17 6.47 9.61 8.60
CA GLN A 17 7.28 9.63 7.38
C GLN A 17 6.48 10.08 6.15
N LEU A 18 5.18 9.80 6.09
CA LEU A 18 4.36 10.09 4.91
C LEU A 18 4.39 11.57 4.49
N PRO A 19 4.17 12.56 5.39
CA PRO A 19 4.27 13.97 5.02
C PRO A 19 5.70 14.39 4.67
N LYS A 20 6.74 13.82 5.30
CA LYS A 20 8.14 14.09 4.96
C LYS A 20 8.51 13.62 3.55
N LEU A 21 7.86 12.55 3.07
CA LEU A 21 8.03 12.02 1.73
C LEU A 21 7.10 12.66 0.69
N GLY A 22 6.25 13.61 1.11
CA GLY A 22 5.30 14.28 0.21
C GLY A 22 4.16 13.38 -0.27
N LEU A 23 3.86 12.29 0.44
CA LEU A 23 2.86 11.30 0.04
C LEU A 23 1.45 11.63 0.52
N VAL A 24 1.30 12.59 1.41
CA VAL A 24 0.01 12.95 2.03
C VAL A 24 -0.12 14.46 2.24
N LEU A 25 -1.37 14.92 2.26
CA LEU A 25 -1.77 16.26 2.64
C LEU A 25 -2.69 16.20 3.87
N PHE A 26 -2.60 17.19 4.75
CA PHE A 26 -3.44 17.32 5.94
C PHE A 26 -3.49 16.04 6.79
N THR A 27 -4.67 15.40 6.87
CA THR A 27 -4.91 14.18 7.66
C THR A 27 -5.06 12.93 6.78
N PHE A 28 -4.91 13.07 5.44
CA PHE A 28 -5.11 11.99 4.48
C PHE A 28 -4.10 10.87 4.64
N GLY A 29 -4.52 9.66 4.29
CA GLY A 29 -3.65 8.48 4.33
C GLY A 29 -3.34 7.98 5.75
N ASN A 30 -2.73 6.81 5.79
CA ASN A 30 -2.36 6.16 7.04
C ASN A 30 -1.35 5.03 6.81
N VAL A 31 -0.69 4.65 7.89
CA VAL A 31 0.12 3.43 8.01
C VAL A 31 -0.42 2.60 9.15
N SER A 32 -0.53 1.29 8.94
CA SER A 32 -0.77 0.32 10.00
C SER A 32 0.37 -0.68 10.13
N VAL A 33 0.51 -1.29 11.30
CA VAL A 33 1.50 -2.34 11.59
C VAL A 33 0.82 -3.48 12.32
N ALA A 34 0.95 -4.70 11.80
CA ALA A 34 0.35 -5.90 12.36
C ALA A 34 1.25 -6.61 13.37
N ASP A 35 0.59 -7.26 14.33
CA ASP A 35 1.10 -8.33 15.16
C ASP A 35 0.24 -9.58 14.89
N HIS A 36 0.69 -10.41 13.97
CA HIS A 36 -0.04 -11.61 13.55
C HIS A 36 -0.15 -12.65 14.67
N GLU A 37 0.80 -12.71 15.59
CA GLU A 37 0.75 -13.64 16.74
C GLU A 37 -0.40 -13.28 17.69
N SER A 38 -0.62 -11.97 17.90
CA SER A 38 -1.71 -11.47 18.74
C SER A 38 -3.02 -11.24 17.96
N GLY A 39 -3.04 -11.38 16.63
CA GLY A 39 -4.22 -11.15 15.79
C GLY A 39 -4.70 -9.68 15.78
N VAL A 40 -3.79 -8.72 15.89
CA VAL A 40 -4.11 -7.29 15.97
C VAL A 40 -3.18 -6.44 15.10
N PHE A 41 -3.58 -5.20 14.83
CA PHE A 41 -2.72 -4.18 14.23
C PHE A 41 -2.92 -2.81 14.89
N ALA A 42 -1.90 -1.97 14.84
CA ALA A 42 -2.01 -0.58 15.23
C ALA A 42 -2.16 0.30 13.98
N ILE A 43 -3.07 1.27 14.03
CA ILE A 43 -3.37 2.18 12.91
C ILE A 43 -3.53 3.62 13.40
N LYS A 44 -3.31 4.58 12.49
CA LYS A 44 -3.54 6.01 12.71
C LYS A 44 -5.00 6.28 13.08
N PRO A 45 -5.27 7.14 14.10
CA PRO A 45 -6.62 7.62 14.37
C PRO A 45 -7.12 8.52 13.22
N SER A 46 -8.43 8.48 12.97
CA SER A 46 -9.11 9.31 11.97
C SER A 46 -9.05 10.79 12.37
N GLY A 47 -8.77 11.67 11.40
CA GLY A 47 -8.86 13.12 11.55
C GLY A 47 -7.78 13.77 12.43
N VAL A 48 -6.81 13.01 12.97
CA VAL A 48 -5.70 13.58 13.75
C VAL A 48 -4.58 14.01 12.81
N ALA A 49 -4.13 15.25 12.94
CA ALA A 49 -3.03 15.80 12.15
C ALA A 49 -1.69 15.09 12.46
N TYR A 50 -0.80 15.05 11.48
CA TYR A 50 0.44 14.29 11.59
C TYR A 50 1.39 14.83 12.67
N ASP A 51 1.42 16.13 12.90
CA ASP A 51 2.19 16.81 13.94
C ASP A 51 1.62 16.62 15.36
N GLU A 52 0.35 16.24 15.45
CA GLU A 52 -0.31 15.93 16.72
C GLU A 52 -0.26 14.43 17.08
N LEU A 53 0.27 13.58 16.18
CA LEU A 53 0.36 12.15 16.43
C LEU A 53 1.38 11.83 17.53
N SER A 54 1.11 10.77 18.27
CA SER A 54 2.05 10.11 19.17
C SER A 54 1.80 8.61 19.19
N PRO A 55 2.76 7.80 19.68
CA PRO A 55 2.53 6.36 19.82
C PRO A 55 1.30 6.02 20.68
N GLU A 56 0.99 6.82 21.69
CA GLU A 56 -0.16 6.62 22.59
C GLU A 56 -1.49 6.80 21.87
N LYS A 57 -1.55 7.73 20.90
CA LYS A 57 -2.74 8.00 20.08
C LYS A 57 -3.06 6.91 19.06
N MET A 58 -2.09 6.06 18.69
CA MET A 58 -2.36 4.94 17.76
C MET A 58 -3.41 4.00 18.34
N VAL A 59 -4.37 3.60 17.52
CA VAL A 59 -5.46 2.71 17.90
C VAL A 59 -5.09 1.28 17.56
N VAL A 60 -5.31 0.34 18.48
CA VAL A 60 -5.10 -1.10 18.25
C VAL A 60 -6.44 -1.74 17.94
N VAL A 61 -6.48 -2.49 16.85
CA VAL A 61 -7.68 -3.10 16.28
C VAL A 61 -7.40 -4.58 16.00
N ASP A 62 -8.38 -5.46 16.16
CA ASP A 62 -8.26 -6.86 15.73
C ASP A 62 -8.46 -7.01 14.21
N PHE A 63 -8.23 -8.21 13.69
CA PHE A 63 -8.40 -8.48 12.26
C PHE A 63 -9.87 -8.56 11.81
N GLU A 64 -10.83 -8.42 12.70
CA GLU A 64 -12.26 -8.22 12.43
C GLU A 64 -12.65 -6.75 12.34
N GLY A 65 -11.75 -5.84 12.76
CA GLY A 65 -11.96 -4.39 12.74
C GLY A 65 -12.50 -3.83 14.06
N ASN A 66 -12.48 -4.60 15.15
CA ASN A 66 -12.92 -4.15 16.46
C ASN A 66 -11.78 -3.46 17.21
N VAL A 67 -12.08 -2.33 17.86
CA VAL A 67 -11.10 -1.62 18.68
C VAL A 67 -10.79 -2.43 19.94
N ILE A 68 -9.51 -2.81 20.10
CA ILE A 68 -9.02 -3.55 21.27
C ILE A 68 -8.40 -2.58 22.30
N LYS A 69 -7.76 -1.48 21.82
CA LYS A 69 -7.15 -0.48 22.71
C LYS A 69 -6.99 0.87 22.01
N GLY A 70 -7.33 1.93 22.73
CA GLY A 70 -7.28 3.32 22.29
C GLY A 70 -8.62 4.00 22.46
N ASP A 71 -8.61 5.31 22.70
CA ASP A 71 -9.83 6.10 22.98
C ASP A 71 -10.29 6.90 21.75
N LEU A 72 -9.46 6.91 20.69
CA LEU A 72 -9.75 7.63 19.46
C LEU A 72 -10.41 6.70 18.43
N ARG A 73 -11.18 7.28 17.52
CA ARG A 73 -11.74 6.56 16.38
C ARG A 73 -10.60 6.18 15.43
N PRO A 74 -10.45 4.90 15.05
CA PRO A 74 -9.42 4.48 14.09
C PRO A 74 -9.72 5.06 12.70
N SER A 75 -8.72 5.01 11.79
CA SER A 75 -8.88 5.40 10.38
C SER A 75 -10.12 4.74 9.76
N SER A 76 -10.77 5.42 8.81
CA SER A 76 -11.83 4.84 7.98
C SER A 76 -11.38 3.55 7.29
N ASP A 77 -10.11 3.48 6.86
CA ASP A 77 -9.55 2.34 6.12
C ASP A 77 -9.30 1.09 7.00
N THR A 78 -9.63 1.15 8.28
CA THR A 78 -9.41 0.06 9.25
C THR A 78 -9.93 -1.28 8.75
N LYS A 79 -11.13 -1.32 8.18
CA LYS A 79 -11.73 -2.57 7.67
C LYS A 79 -11.01 -3.09 6.44
N THR A 80 -10.54 -2.22 5.56
CA THR A 80 -9.68 -2.58 4.41
C THR A 80 -8.41 -3.26 4.89
N HIS A 81 -7.71 -2.65 5.85
CA HIS A 81 -6.49 -3.22 6.43
C HIS A 81 -6.75 -4.55 7.14
N ALA A 82 -7.84 -4.66 7.90
CA ALA A 82 -8.23 -5.88 8.57
C ALA A 82 -8.45 -7.04 7.58
N VAL A 83 -9.16 -6.80 6.47
CA VAL A 83 -9.35 -7.79 5.40
C VAL A 83 -8.01 -8.24 4.82
N LEU A 84 -7.11 -7.30 4.53
CA LEU A 84 -5.80 -7.61 3.97
C LEU A 84 -4.95 -8.43 4.93
N TYR A 85 -4.83 -8.04 6.21
CA TYR A 85 -4.06 -8.80 7.21
C TYR A 85 -4.61 -10.21 7.45
N ARG A 86 -5.93 -10.37 7.46
CA ARG A 86 -6.56 -11.68 7.64
C ARG A 86 -6.29 -12.64 6.49
N ASN A 87 -6.19 -12.13 5.26
CA ASN A 87 -6.01 -12.94 4.06
C ASN A 87 -4.55 -13.03 3.58
N CYS A 88 -3.67 -12.16 4.07
CA CYS A 88 -2.28 -12.02 3.64
C CYS A 88 -1.34 -12.02 4.85
N SER A 89 -1.10 -13.19 5.42
CA SER A 89 -0.39 -13.36 6.72
C SER A 89 1.06 -12.87 6.75
N LYS A 90 1.68 -12.60 5.58
CA LYS A 90 3.04 -12.07 5.49
C LYS A 90 3.09 -10.55 5.32
N MET A 91 1.95 -9.88 5.22
CA MET A 91 1.89 -8.42 5.30
C MET A 91 2.12 -7.97 6.75
N GLY A 92 3.27 -7.37 7.03
CA GLY A 92 3.58 -6.83 8.37
C GLY A 92 3.13 -5.38 8.54
N SER A 93 3.02 -4.64 7.44
CA SER A 93 2.55 -3.25 7.43
C SER A 93 1.88 -2.90 6.11
N ILE A 94 0.87 -2.02 6.18
CA ILE A 94 0.14 -1.52 5.02
C ILE A 94 0.15 0.01 5.07
N VAL A 95 0.33 0.63 3.91
CA VAL A 95 0.27 2.08 3.67
C VAL A 95 -0.82 2.36 2.66
N HIS A 96 -1.72 3.28 3.00
CA HIS A 96 -2.67 3.89 2.08
C HIS A 96 -2.42 5.39 2.01
N THR A 97 -2.38 5.94 0.80
CA THR A 97 -2.21 7.37 0.57
C THR A 97 -3.10 7.84 -0.56
N HIS A 98 -3.23 9.17 -0.72
CA HIS A 98 -3.76 9.80 -1.92
C HIS A 98 -2.65 10.60 -2.60
N SER A 99 -1.48 9.99 -2.76
CA SER A 99 -0.34 10.61 -3.43
C SER A 99 -0.66 10.89 -4.91
N THR A 100 -0.17 12.01 -5.42
CA THR A 100 -0.72 12.69 -6.60
C THR A 100 -0.74 11.82 -7.86
N TYR A 101 0.42 11.26 -8.22
CA TYR A 101 0.54 10.51 -9.48
C TYR A 101 -0.12 9.13 -9.41
N ALA A 102 0.09 8.40 -8.32
CA ALA A 102 -0.53 7.09 -8.16
C ALA A 102 -2.07 7.21 -8.08
N THR A 103 -2.60 8.24 -7.41
CA THR A 103 -4.04 8.52 -7.40
C THR A 103 -4.57 8.90 -8.79
N ALA A 104 -3.83 9.69 -9.57
CA ALA A 104 -4.23 10.02 -10.94
C ALA A 104 -4.32 8.77 -11.83
N TRP A 105 -3.38 7.82 -11.71
CA TRP A 105 -3.46 6.53 -12.38
C TRP A 105 -4.67 5.71 -11.91
N ALA A 106 -4.93 5.65 -10.62
CA ALA A 106 -6.10 4.96 -10.06
C ALA A 106 -7.43 5.55 -10.60
N GLN A 107 -7.54 6.87 -10.67
CA GLN A 107 -8.71 7.56 -11.23
C GLN A 107 -8.85 7.36 -12.74
N SER A 108 -7.75 7.16 -13.45
CA SER A 108 -7.76 6.85 -14.88
C SER A 108 -8.13 5.39 -15.20
N LEU A 109 -8.30 4.56 -14.17
CA LEU A 109 -8.62 3.12 -14.26
C LEU A 109 -7.58 2.34 -15.08
N ARG A 110 -6.31 2.76 -15.02
CA ARG A 110 -5.21 2.17 -15.77
C ARG A 110 -4.15 1.60 -14.85
N ASP A 111 -3.59 0.46 -15.25
CA ASP A 111 -2.37 -0.06 -14.66
C ASP A 111 -1.21 0.90 -14.93
N ILE A 112 -0.20 0.96 -14.05
CA ILE A 112 1.05 1.66 -14.32
C ILE A 112 1.96 0.72 -15.12
N PRO A 113 2.25 1.03 -16.40
CA PRO A 113 3.01 0.14 -17.25
C PRO A 113 4.49 0.06 -16.87
N ASN A 114 5.09 -1.11 -17.03
CA ASN A 114 6.53 -1.29 -16.84
C ASN A 114 7.30 -0.82 -18.08
N TYR A 115 7.76 0.43 -18.06
CA TYR A 115 8.51 1.04 -19.13
C TYR A 115 10.03 0.98 -18.95
N GLY A 116 10.52 0.73 -17.74
CA GLY A 116 11.94 0.86 -17.47
C GLY A 116 12.46 0.08 -16.28
N THR A 117 13.78 0.05 -16.19
CA THR A 117 14.50 -0.77 -15.21
C THR A 117 14.22 -0.37 -13.76
N THR A 118 13.92 0.91 -13.51
CA THR A 118 13.50 1.37 -12.17
C THR A 118 12.23 0.67 -11.71
N HIS A 119 11.25 0.50 -12.61
CA HIS A 119 10.03 -0.25 -12.31
C HIS A 119 10.36 -1.74 -12.11
N ALA A 120 11.12 -2.33 -13.02
CA ALA A 120 11.48 -3.75 -13.00
C ALA A 120 12.32 -4.16 -11.77
N ASP A 121 13.06 -3.25 -11.17
CA ASP A 121 13.78 -3.50 -9.91
C ASP A 121 12.81 -3.65 -8.70
N HIS A 122 11.53 -3.30 -8.84
CA HIS A 122 10.55 -3.31 -7.75
C HIS A 122 9.33 -4.20 -8.02
N ALA A 123 8.97 -4.38 -9.29
CA ALA A 123 7.83 -5.18 -9.70
C ALA A 123 8.09 -5.91 -11.01
N ILE A 124 7.78 -7.22 -11.04
CA ILE A 124 7.96 -8.08 -12.23
C ILE A 124 6.88 -7.80 -13.30
N ALA A 125 5.78 -7.18 -12.93
CA ALA A 125 4.64 -6.88 -13.79
C ALA A 125 4.31 -5.39 -13.78
N ASP A 126 3.37 -4.96 -14.63
CA ASP A 126 2.71 -3.67 -14.49
C ASP A 126 2.06 -3.59 -13.09
N ILE A 127 2.04 -2.42 -12.45
CA ILE A 127 1.32 -2.25 -11.19
C ILE A 127 -0.17 -2.21 -11.50
N PRO A 128 -0.97 -3.17 -11.01
CA PRO A 128 -2.35 -3.30 -11.39
C PRO A 128 -3.23 -2.22 -10.80
N CYS A 129 -4.26 -1.84 -11.52
CA CYS A 129 -5.40 -1.07 -11.04
C CYS A 129 -6.58 -2.02 -10.86
N ALA A 130 -7.02 -2.23 -9.62
CA ALA A 130 -8.23 -2.99 -9.35
C ALA A 130 -9.44 -2.27 -9.97
N PRO A 131 -10.39 -3.00 -10.60
CA PRO A 131 -11.55 -2.38 -11.23
C PRO A 131 -12.38 -1.61 -10.20
N PRO A 132 -13.15 -0.57 -10.62
CA PRO A 132 -14.04 0.15 -9.70
C PRO A 132 -15.11 -0.79 -9.12
N MET A 133 -15.60 -0.44 -7.94
CA MET A 133 -16.69 -1.16 -7.28
C MET A 133 -18.00 -1.03 -8.03
N ASP A 134 -18.84 -2.06 -7.93
CA ASP A 134 -20.26 -1.97 -8.30
C ASP A 134 -21.09 -1.29 -7.21
N ASP A 135 -22.35 -0.96 -7.53
CA ASP A 135 -23.26 -0.25 -6.61
C ASP A 135 -23.52 -1.05 -5.32
N LYS A 136 -23.55 -2.39 -5.37
CA LYS A 136 -23.80 -3.23 -4.19
C LYS A 136 -22.63 -3.17 -3.22
N MET A 137 -21.41 -3.16 -3.72
CA MET A 137 -20.21 -3.00 -2.90
C MET A 137 -20.18 -1.61 -2.25
N ILE A 138 -20.56 -0.56 -3.01
CA ILE A 138 -20.59 0.83 -2.55
C ILE A 138 -21.66 1.03 -1.46
N GLU A 139 -22.87 0.52 -1.67
CA GLU A 139 -24.00 0.62 -0.72
C GLU A 139 -23.79 -0.27 0.52
N GLY A 140 -22.94 -1.28 0.41
CA GLY A 140 -22.64 -2.24 1.46
C GLY A 140 -21.60 -1.74 2.48
N ASN A 141 -20.61 -2.56 2.73
CA ASN A 141 -19.50 -2.24 3.64
C ASN A 141 -18.27 -1.79 2.82
N TYR A 142 -18.31 -0.57 2.30
CA TYR A 142 -17.37 0.00 1.34
C TYR A 142 -15.88 -0.29 1.67
N GLU A 143 -15.45 -0.02 2.90
CA GLU A 143 -14.06 -0.22 3.28
C GLU A 143 -13.68 -1.71 3.38
N TYR A 144 -14.64 -2.56 3.72
CA TYR A 144 -14.46 -4.01 3.71
C TYR A 144 -14.34 -4.54 2.29
N GLU A 145 -15.22 -4.08 1.39
CA GLU A 145 -15.20 -4.43 -0.03
C GLU A 145 -13.92 -3.94 -0.73
N THR A 146 -13.36 -2.79 -0.33
CA THR A 146 -12.06 -2.33 -0.82
C THR A 146 -10.95 -3.35 -0.57
N GLY A 147 -10.95 -3.99 0.60
CA GLY A 147 -9.97 -5.06 0.89
C GLY A 147 -10.12 -6.26 -0.05
N PHE A 148 -11.34 -6.69 -0.33
CA PHE A 148 -11.60 -7.78 -1.28
C PHE A 148 -11.36 -7.39 -2.73
N GLN A 149 -11.62 -6.14 -3.12
CA GLN A 149 -11.29 -5.62 -4.45
C GLN A 149 -9.79 -5.77 -4.74
N ILE A 150 -8.93 -5.46 -3.76
CA ILE A 150 -7.47 -5.66 -3.85
C ILE A 150 -7.14 -7.15 -3.98
N ILE A 151 -7.64 -8.00 -3.09
CA ILE A 151 -7.36 -9.44 -3.07
C ILE A 151 -7.83 -10.11 -4.37
N ASN A 152 -9.03 -9.80 -4.81
CA ASN A 152 -9.61 -10.38 -6.02
C ASN A 152 -8.85 -9.96 -7.27
N CYS A 153 -8.46 -8.69 -7.38
CA CYS A 153 -7.64 -8.20 -8.49
C CYS A 153 -6.30 -8.95 -8.58
N LEU A 154 -5.58 -9.10 -7.48
CA LEU A 154 -4.32 -9.85 -7.45
C LEU A 154 -4.55 -11.32 -7.86
N LYS A 155 -5.59 -11.95 -7.33
CA LYS A 155 -5.92 -13.34 -7.58
C LYS A 155 -6.32 -13.59 -9.05
N GLU A 156 -7.19 -12.76 -9.61
CA GLU A 156 -7.63 -12.85 -11.01
C GLU A 156 -6.50 -12.63 -12.00
N ARG A 157 -5.53 -11.80 -11.63
CA ARG A 157 -4.32 -11.54 -12.44
C ARG A 157 -3.17 -12.51 -12.17
N HIS A 158 -3.37 -13.50 -11.29
CA HIS A 158 -2.34 -14.46 -10.87
C HIS A 158 -1.07 -13.78 -10.30
N LEU A 159 -1.23 -12.68 -9.58
CA LEU A 159 -0.16 -11.92 -8.95
C LEU A 159 -0.03 -12.28 -7.47
N SER A 160 1.20 -12.53 -7.04
CA SER A 160 1.51 -12.78 -5.64
C SER A 160 1.67 -11.46 -4.88
N TYR A 161 0.95 -11.30 -3.77
CA TYR A 161 1.13 -10.15 -2.88
C TYR A 161 2.52 -10.09 -2.21
N GLU A 162 3.30 -11.18 -2.28
CA GLU A 162 4.67 -11.22 -1.76
C GLU A 162 5.71 -10.75 -2.80
N GLU A 163 5.38 -10.82 -4.09
CA GLU A 163 6.23 -10.40 -5.20
C GLU A 163 5.87 -9.02 -5.73
N LEU A 164 4.59 -8.65 -5.61
CA LEU A 164 4.07 -7.34 -5.98
C LEU A 164 3.44 -6.71 -4.73
N GLU A 165 4.18 -5.83 -4.07
CA GLU A 165 3.83 -5.25 -2.78
C GLU A 165 3.11 -3.89 -2.91
N MET A 166 2.39 -3.66 -4.02
CA MET A 166 1.68 -2.42 -4.31
C MET A 166 0.55 -2.62 -5.34
N ILE A 167 -0.50 -1.79 -5.26
CA ILE A 167 -1.66 -1.82 -6.14
C ILE A 167 -2.36 -0.46 -6.17
N LEU A 168 -3.06 -0.17 -7.26
CA LEU A 168 -4.03 0.91 -7.36
C LEU A 168 -5.43 0.37 -7.16
N VAL A 169 -6.29 1.13 -6.49
CA VAL A 169 -7.72 0.84 -6.39
C VAL A 169 -8.46 1.83 -7.30
N GLY A 170 -9.16 1.32 -8.29
CA GLY A 170 -9.83 2.12 -9.33
C GLY A 170 -10.80 3.15 -8.74
N SER A 171 -10.76 4.38 -9.25
CA SER A 171 -11.52 5.54 -8.77
C SER A 171 -11.25 5.94 -7.31
N HIS A 172 -10.20 5.37 -6.69
CA HIS A 172 -9.84 5.67 -5.31
C HIS A 172 -8.35 6.11 -5.24
N ALA A 173 -7.43 5.21 -4.89
CA ALA A 173 -6.06 5.60 -4.60
C ALA A 173 -5.12 4.37 -4.43
N PRO A 174 -3.79 4.56 -4.22
CA PRO A 174 -2.85 3.48 -4.05
C PRO A 174 -2.86 2.84 -2.66
N PHE A 175 -2.55 1.54 -2.64
CA PHE A 175 -2.14 0.78 -1.46
C PHE A 175 -0.77 0.15 -1.69
N ALA A 176 0.07 0.17 -0.66
CA ALA A 176 1.36 -0.53 -0.66
C ALA A 176 1.55 -1.25 0.68
N TRP A 177 2.33 -2.31 0.67
CA TRP A 177 2.59 -3.10 1.88
C TRP A 177 4.01 -3.64 1.90
N GLY A 178 4.35 -4.34 2.97
CA GLY A 178 5.62 -5.01 3.12
C GLY A 178 5.69 -5.84 4.40
N LYS A 179 6.74 -6.62 4.55
CA LYS A 179 6.99 -7.45 5.74
C LYS A 179 7.29 -6.61 7.00
N SER A 180 7.68 -5.34 6.82
CA SER A 180 7.91 -4.40 7.91
C SER A 180 7.33 -3.01 7.55
N MET A 181 7.25 -2.14 8.54
CA MET A 181 6.80 -0.75 8.37
C MET A 181 7.70 0.02 7.39
N GLU A 182 9.00 -0.14 7.54
CA GLU A 182 9.99 0.52 6.69
C GLU A 182 9.84 0.10 5.22
N LYS A 183 9.60 -1.20 4.98
CA LYS A 183 9.39 -1.74 3.64
C LYS A 183 8.09 -1.22 3.03
N ALA A 184 7.01 -1.18 3.79
CA ALA A 184 5.72 -0.68 3.32
C ALA A 184 5.78 0.82 2.95
N VAL A 185 6.42 1.65 3.79
CA VAL A 185 6.61 3.08 3.52
C VAL A 185 7.53 3.30 2.31
N TYR A 186 8.63 2.52 2.22
CA TYR A 186 9.50 2.52 1.04
C TYR A 186 8.71 2.20 -0.24
N ASN A 187 7.90 1.14 -0.22
CA ASN A 187 7.09 0.73 -1.37
C ASN A 187 6.05 1.79 -1.75
N ALA A 188 5.45 2.49 -0.79
CA ALA A 188 4.53 3.59 -1.08
C ALA A 188 5.24 4.76 -1.79
N ALA A 189 6.45 5.11 -1.36
CA ALA A 189 7.25 6.15 -2.01
C ALA A 189 7.70 5.72 -3.43
N VAL A 190 8.09 4.46 -3.59
CA VAL A 190 8.44 3.89 -4.89
C VAL A 190 7.24 3.89 -5.83
N LEU A 191 6.05 3.48 -5.36
CA LEU A 191 4.83 3.49 -6.16
C LEU A 191 4.51 4.87 -6.73
N GLU A 192 4.58 5.91 -5.90
CA GLU A 192 4.36 7.29 -6.34
C GLU A 192 5.38 7.73 -7.40
N GLU A 193 6.67 7.41 -7.20
CA GLU A 193 7.72 7.76 -8.15
C GLU A 193 7.57 6.99 -9.47
N LEU A 194 7.23 5.70 -9.44
CA LEU A 194 6.97 4.91 -10.64
C LEU A 194 5.76 5.44 -11.42
N ALA A 195 4.70 5.84 -10.72
CA ALA A 195 3.53 6.49 -11.30
C ALA A 195 3.91 7.81 -11.99
N ARG A 196 4.74 8.63 -11.34
CA ARG A 196 5.25 9.89 -11.89
C ARG A 196 6.10 9.67 -13.14
N ILE A 197 7.06 8.75 -13.08
CA ILE A 197 7.94 8.42 -14.21
C ILE A 197 7.11 7.91 -15.39
N ALA A 198 6.18 6.99 -15.16
CA ALA A 198 5.33 6.44 -16.22
C ALA A 198 4.49 7.53 -16.90
N PHE A 199 3.89 8.45 -16.12
CA PHE A 199 3.15 9.59 -16.65
C PHE A 199 4.03 10.48 -17.53
N ILE A 200 5.22 10.87 -17.05
CA ILE A 200 6.16 11.71 -17.82
C ILE A 200 6.61 10.98 -19.09
N THR A 201 6.87 9.68 -19.01
CA THR A 201 7.25 8.85 -20.15
C THR A 201 6.19 8.90 -21.26
N GLU A 202 4.91 8.77 -20.92
CA GLU A 202 3.80 8.87 -21.88
C GLU A 202 3.63 10.30 -22.42
N GLN A 203 3.96 11.35 -21.66
CA GLN A 203 3.95 12.71 -22.19
C GLN A 203 5.08 12.95 -23.19
N ILE A 204 6.25 12.34 -23.00
CA ILE A 204 7.39 12.46 -23.93
C ILE A 204 7.16 11.61 -25.18
N ASN A 205 6.67 10.40 -25.02
CA ASN A 205 6.38 9.47 -26.11
C ASN A 205 5.06 8.71 -25.84
N PRO A 206 3.91 9.17 -26.37
CA PRO A 206 2.62 8.52 -26.17
C PRO A 206 2.53 7.08 -26.76
N SER A 207 3.45 6.73 -27.67
CA SER A 207 3.49 5.42 -28.32
C SER A 207 4.60 4.53 -27.76
N VAL A 208 5.15 4.84 -26.58
CA VAL A 208 6.21 4.05 -25.97
C VAL A 208 5.77 2.60 -25.74
N ALA A 209 6.59 1.66 -26.18
CA ALA A 209 6.36 0.24 -25.92
C ALA A 209 6.78 -0.15 -24.51
N ARG A 210 6.09 -1.15 -23.92
CA ARG A 210 6.53 -1.77 -22.66
C ARG A 210 7.93 -2.36 -22.80
N MET A 211 8.66 -2.42 -21.70
CA MET A 211 9.99 -3.03 -21.66
C MET A 211 9.90 -4.52 -22.02
N LYS A 212 10.95 -5.04 -22.69
CA LYS A 212 11.06 -6.47 -23.01
C LYS A 212 11.02 -7.32 -21.75
N ALA A 213 10.22 -8.39 -21.75
CA ALA A 213 10.08 -9.31 -20.60
C ALA A 213 11.44 -9.87 -20.11
N SER A 214 12.36 -10.17 -21.04
CA SER A 214 13.70 -10.64 -20.69
C SER A 214 14.50 -9.60 -19.87
N LEU A 215 14.31 -8.31 -20.13
CA LEU A 215 14.98 -7.24 -19.40
C LEU A 215 14.30 -7.01 -18.04
N VAL A 216 12.95 -7.10 -17.99
CA VAL A 216 12.19 -7.08 -16.73
C VAL A 216 12.68 -8.17 -15.80
N ASN A 217 12.71 -9.43 -16.27
CA ASN A 217 13.15 -10.56 -15.49
C ASN A 217 14.60 -10.41 -15.01
N LYS A 218 15.50 -9.93 -15.89
CA LYS A 218 16.90 -9.68 -15.53
C LYS A 218 17.04 -8.71 -14.35
N HIS A 219 16.25 -7.62 -14.36
CA HIS A 219 16.31 -6.61 -13.32
C HIS A 219 15.63 -7.08 -12.03
N PHE A 220 14.51 -7.76 -12.12
CA PHE A 220 13.81 -8.30 -10.96
C PHE A 220 14.67 -9.35 -10.24
N GLU A 221 15.19 -10.34 -10.98
CA GLU A 221 16.01 -11.44 -10.44
C GLU A 221 17.30 -10.97 -9.77
N ARG A 222 17.99 -9.95 -10.31
CA ARG A 222 19.21 -9.43 -9.70
C ARG A 222 19.00 -8.82 -8.31
N LYS A 223 17.74 -8.42 -7.98
CA LYS A 223 17.38 -7.78 -6.71
C LYS A 223 16.60 -8.72 -5.78
N HIS A 224 15.76 -9.60 -6.33
CA HIS A 224 14.83 -10.44 -5.59
C HIS A 224 15.08 -11.95 -5.76
N GLY A 225 15.90 -12.34 -6.75
CA GLY A 225 16.20 -13.73 -7.04
C GLY A 225 17.11 -14.39 -6.00
N LYS A 226 17.23 -15.73 -6.08
CA LYS A 226 18.08 -16.52 -5.17
C LYS A 226 19.56 -16.09 -5.16
N SER A 227 20.03 -15.47 -6.24
CA SER A 227 21.41 -14.99 -6.42
C SER A 227 21.44 -13.45 -6.51
N ALA A 228 20.59 -12.77 -5.73
CA ALA A 228 20.54 -11.31 -5.72
C ALA A 228 21.92 -10.71 -5.38
N TYR A 229 22.34 -9.70 -6.16
CA TYR A 229 23.64 -9.02 -6.01
C TYR A 229 23.52 -7.50 -6.06
N TYR A 230 22.30 -6.97 -6.16
CA TYR A 230 22.04 -5.54 -6.30
C TYR A 230 20.96 -5.07 -5.31
N GLY A 231 21.15 -3.89 -4.73
CA GLY A 231 20.14 -3.27 -3.86
C GLY A 231 20.08 -3.83 -2.45
N GLN A 232 21.21 -4.35 -1.94
CA GLN A 232 21.36 -4.74 -0.54
C GLN A 232 21.55 -3.55 0.37
#